data_ec8c5cd4f17cd18130830f1b8553cc83
#
_entry.id   ec8c5cd4f17cd18130830f1b8553cc83
#
_cell.length_a   1.000
_cell.length_b   1.000
_cell.length_c   1.000
_cell.angle_alpha   90.00
_cell.angle_beta   90.00
_cell.angle_gamma   90.00
#
_symmetry.space_group_name_H-M   'P 1'
#
loop_
_entity.id
_entity.type
_entity.pdbx_description
1 polymer ?
#
loop_
_entity_poly.entity_id
_entity_poly.type
_entity_poly.pdbx_seq_one_letter_code
_entity_poly.pdbx_strand_id
1 'polypeptide(L)'
;MINSISSASEYRPKSFNDMIGQDAIVKTLNNAIKNDNIPQALLFCGPRGVGKTSCARILAKTINNLEDDFDYNIFELDAASNNSVEDIRNITDQIRIPPQSGRFKVYIIDEVHMLSNQAFNAFLKSLEEPPEHVVFILATTEKNKILPTILSRCQIYDFKKVD
;
A
#
# COMPACT_ATOMS: atom_id res chain seq x y z
N MET A 1 11.67 25.17 5.19
CA MET A 1 11.28 25.00 5.41
C MET A 1 10.42 24.69 5.73
N ILE A 2 9.91 24.52 5.75
CA ILE A 2 9.18 24.20 5.94
C ILE A 2 8.47 23.89 6.44
N ASN A 3 8.36 23.64 6.48
CA ASN A 3 7.70 23.26 6.87
C ASN A 3 7.29 22.98 7.75
N SER A 4 7.57 23.10 8.02
CA SER A 4 7.21 22.87 8.84
C SER A 4 6.23 22.89 9.54
N ILE A 5 5.88 23.10 9.42
CA ILE A 5 4.84 23.17 9.99
C ILE A 5 4.12 22.26 10.41
N SER A 6 4.43 21.89 10.21
CA SER A 6 3.71 21.21 10.43
C SER A 6 3.43 20.55 11.33
N SER A 7 3.90 20.58 11.62
CA SER A 7 3.16 20.33 12.78
C SER A 7 3.35 18.91 13.29
N ALA A 8 3.17 18.73 14.61
CA ALA A 8 3.26 17.41 15.21
C ALA A 8 2.23 16.44 14.63
N SER A 9 1.10 16.95 14.17
CA SER A 9 0.06 16.13 13.57
C SER A 9 0.48 15.56 12.21
N GLU A 10 1.57 16.08 11.67
CA GLU A 10 2.07 15.63 10.37
C GLU A 10 3.31 14.76 10.49
N TYR A 11 3.66 14.38 11.72
CA TYR A 11 4.76 13.44 11.91
C TYR A 11 4.48 12.14 11.16
N ARG A 12 5.43 11.73 10.35
CA ARG A 12 5.34 10.48 9.61
C ARG A 12 6.61 9.67 9.81
N PRO A 13 6.48 8.41 10.22
CA PRO A 13 7.65 7.54 10.33
C PRO A 13 8.36 7.41 8.99
N LYS A 14 9.68 7.36 9.02
CA LYS A 14 10.50 7.20 7.83
C LYS A 14 11.08 5.80 7.70
N SER A 15 11.00 5.02 8.75
CA SER A 15 11.48 3.64 8.74
C SER A 15 10.57 2.81 9.64
N PHE A 16 10.68 1.49 9.50
CA PHE A 16 9.90 0.59 10.34
C PHE A 16 10.23 0.75 11.83
N ASN A 17 11.47 1.14 12.15
CA ASN A 17 11.85 1.34 13.54
C ASN A 17 11.11 2.51 14.19
N ASP A 18 10.59 3.43 13.39
CA ASP A 18 9.85 4.58 13.87
C ASP A 18 8.36 4.30 14.04
N MET A 19 7.89 3.12 13.63
CA MET A 19 6.49 2.75 13.77
C MET A 19 6.17 2.40 15.22
N ILE A 20 5.15 3.04 15.78
CA ILE A 20 4.77 2.87 17.17
C ILE A 20 3.57 1.94 17.29
N GLY A 21 3.68 0.92 18.15
CA GLY A 21 2.54 0.06 18.48
C GLY A 21 2.21 -1.01 17.46
N GLN A 22 3.02 -1.17 16.41
CA GLN A 22 2.77 -2.14 15.35
C GLN A 22 3.91 -3.15 15.25
N ASP A 23 4.47 -3.57 16.37
CA ASP A 23 5.67 -4.41 16.40
C ASP A 23 5.49 -5.74 15.66
N ALA A 24 4.33 -6.37 15.80
CA ALA A 24 4.08 -7.65 15.14
C ALA A 24 4.08 -7.52 13.61
N ILE A 25 3.46 -6.46 13.12
CA ILE A 25 3.40 -6.18 11.68
C ILE A 25 4.79 -5.87 11.15
N VAL A 26 5.52 -5.01 11.84
CA VAL A 26 6.89 -4.64 11.45
C VAL A 26 7.78 -5.87 11.40
N LYS A 27 7.68 -6.74 12.40
CA LYS A 27 8.46 -7.98 12.43
C LYS A 27 8.13 -8.89 11.23
N THR A 28 6.84 -9.03 10.93
CA THR A 28 6.41 -9.87 9.82
C THR A 28 6.91 -9.32 8.49
N LEU A 29 6.81 -8.01 8.30
CA LEU A 29 7.28 -7.36 7.07
C LEU A 29 8.80 -7.46 6.92
N ASN A 30 9.53 -7.22 8.00
CA ASN A 30 10.99 -7.35 7.97
C ASN A 30 11.42 -8.76 7.63
N ASN A 31 10.73 -9.78 8.15
CA ASN A 31 11.04 -11.17 7.82
C ASN A 31 10.75 -11.47 6.35
N ALA A 32 9.66 -10.95 5.81
CA ALA A 32 9.34 -11.14 4.40
C ALA A 32 10.41 -10.52 3.49
N ILE A 33 10.88 -9.33 3.85
CA ILE A 33 11.93 -8.65 3.09
C ILE A 33 13.23 -9.43 3.19
N LYS A 34 13.61 -9.84 4.39
CA LYS A 34 14.87 -10.56 4.64
C LYS A 34 14.91 -11.88 3.88
N ASN A 35 13.78 -12.58 3.82
CA ASN A 35 13.69 -13.89 3.17
C ASN A 35 13.34 -13.81 1.69
N ASP A 36 13.24 -12.59 1.15
CA ASP A 36 12.84 -12.32 -0.23
C ASP A 36 11.51 -13.02 -0.57
N ASN A 37 10.57 -12.95 0.35
CA ASN A 37 9.25 -13.55 0.21
C ASN A 37 8.17 -12.51 0.45
N ILE A 38 8.17 -11.50 -0.42
CA ILE A 38 7.25 -10.37 -0.31
C ILE A 38 5.94 -10.72 -1.00
N PRO A 39 4.80 -10.64 -0.28
CA PRO A 39 3.52 -10.87 -0.92
C PRO A 39 3.27 -9.86 -2.04
N GLN A 40 2.62 -10.29 -3.10
CA GLN A 40 2.27 -9.38 -4.18
C GLN A 40 1.02 -8.57 -3.89
N ALA A 41 0.24 -8.96 -2.89
CA ALA A 41 -0.94 -8.21 -2.47
C ALA A 41 -1.03 -8.21 -0.95
N LEU A 42 -1.02 -7.02 -0.36
CA LEU A 42 -1.14 -6.81 1.07
C LEU A 42 -2.36 -5.95 1.34
N LEU A 43 -3.09 -6.26 2.41
CA LEU A 43 -4.22 -5.46 2.85
C LEU A 43 -3.96 -4.98 4.28
N PHE A 44 -3.82 -3.67 4.43
CA PHE A 44 -3.61 -3.02 5.72
C PHE A 44 -4.97 -2.54 6.24
N CYS A 45 -5.39 -3.09 7.37
CA CYS A 45 -6.67 -2.78 7.98
C CYS A 45 -6.47 -2.09 9.32
N GLY A 46 -7.35 -1.16 9.65
CA GLY A 46 -7.31 -0.51 10.95
C GLY A 46 -7.86 0.90 10.92
N PRO A 47 -8.08 1.50 12.09
CA PRO A 47 -8.62 2.84 12.16
C PRO A 47 -7.67 3.89 11.57
N ARG A 48 -8.15 5.11 11.45
CA ARG A 48 -7.32 6.20 10.95
C ARG A 48 -6.21 6.51 11.95
N GLY A 49 -5.08 6.94 11.42
CA GLY A 49 -3.97 7.43 12.24
C GLY A 49 -3.13 6.36 12.90
N VAL A 50 -3.23 5.11 12.47
CA VAL A 50 -2.42 4.02 13.05
C VAL A 50 -1.18 3.70 12.23
N GLY A 51 -0.91 4.44 11.15
CA GLY A 51 0.31 4.30 10.37
C GLY A 51 0.21 3.42 9.14
N LYS A 52 -0.99 3.10 8.67
CA LYS A 52 -1.15 2.24 7.47
C LYS A 52 -0.45 2.82 6.24
N THR A 53 -0.72 4.09 5.94
CA THR A 53 -0.13 4.75 4.77
C THR A 53 1.38 4.91 4.93
N SER A 54 1.84 5.30 6.11
CA SER A 54 3.26 5.42 6.38
C SER A 54 3.98 4.09 6.21
N CYS A 55 3.38 3.02 6.72
CA CYS A 55 3.94 1.67 6.59
C CYS A 55 4.00 1.24 5.12
N ALA A 56 2.97 1.54 4.36
CA ALA A 56 2.94 1.20 2.93
C ALA A 56 4.09 1.90 2.18
N ARG A 57 4.31 3.17 2.46
CA ARG A 57 5.39 3.93 1.82
C ARG A 57 6.77 3.41 2.21
N ILE A 58 6.95 3.09 3.49
CA ILE A 58 8.21 2.53 3.98
C ILE A 58 8.48 1.20 3.29
N LEU A 59 7.48 0.34 3.22
CA LEU A 59 7.62 -0.96 2.58
C LEU A 59 8.00 -0.79 1.10
N ALA A 60 7.30 0.09 0.38
CA ALA A 60 7.55 0.33 -1.03
C ALA A 60 8.99 0.78 -1.30
N LYS A 61 9.52 1.66 -0.46
CA LYS A 61 10.90 2.12 -0.60
C LYS A 61 11.90 1.03 -0.24
N THR A 62 11.61 0.29 0.82
CA THR A 62 12.53 -0.73 1.33
C THR A 62 12.71 -1.88 0.35
N ILE A 63 11.63 -2.35 -0.27
CA ILE A 63 11.73 -3.49 -1.21
C ILE A 63 12.43 -3.12 -2.51
N ASN A 64 12.50 -1.85 -2.82
CA ASN A 64 13.22 -1.36 -4.00
C ASN A 64 14.62 -0.86 -3.68
N ASN A 65 15.04 -0.91 -2.42
CA ASN A 65 16.32 -0.35 -1.96
C ASN A 65 16.49 1.11 -2.36
N LEU A 66 15.41 1.88 -2.29
CA LEU A 66 15.45 3.28 -2.64
C LEU A 66 16.00 4.09 -1.47
N GLU A 67 17.18 4.66 -1.68
CA GLU A 67 17.82 5.55 -0.70
C GLU A 67 17.33 6.99 -0.89
N ASP A 68 16.92 7.31 -2.10
CA ASP A 68 16.45 8.64 -2.47
C ASP A 68 14.93 8.64 -2.64
N ASP A 69 14.38 9.84 -2.79
CA ASP A 69 12.95 10.03 -3.00
C ASP A 69 12.52 9.75 -4.43
N PHE A 70 13.14 8.78 -5.08
CA PHE A 70 12.73 8.39 -6.42
C PHE A 70 11.48 7.55 -6.33
N ASP A 71 10.36 8.20 -6.54
CA ASP A 71 9.05 7.57 -6.46
C ASP A 71 8.54 7.11 -7.82
N TYR A 72 9.44 6.94 -8.80
CA TYR A 72 9.04 6.51 -10.15
C TYR A 72 8.31 5.17 -10.15
N ASN A 73 8.58 4.35 -9.17
CA ASN A 73 7.98 3.02 -9.07
C ASN A 73 6.86 2.94 -8.04
N ILE A 74 6.54 4.05 -7.38
CA ILE A 74 5.53 4.06 -6.33
C ILE A 74 4.35 4.93 -6.78
N PHE A 75 3.19 4.30 -6.89
CA PHE A 75 1.97 4.95 -7.36
C PHE A 75 0.94 4.91 -6.24
N GLU A 76 0.45 6.09 -5.83
CA GLU A 76 -0.55 6.18 -4.77
C GLU A 76 -1.87 6.69 -5.30
N LEU A 77 -2.95 6.06 -4.87
CA LEU A 77 -4.30 6.47 -5.19
C LEU A 77 -5.12 6.48 -3.90
N ASP A 78 -5.81 7.57 -3.65
CA ASP A 78 -6.78 7.64 -2.57
C ASP A 78 -8.18 7.40 -3.18
N ALA A 79 -8.73 6.22 -2.93
CA ALA A 79 -10.02 5.85 -3.50
C ALA A 79 -11.17 6.71 -3.00
N ALA A 80 -11.02 7.35 -1.84
CA ALA A 80 -12.03 8.27 -1.34
C ALA A 80 -12.12 9.55 -2.19
N SER A 81 -11.00 9.94 -2.80
CA SER A 81 -10.93 11.15 -3.64
C SER A 81 -10.96 10.82 -5.12
N ASN A 82 -10.40 9.66 -5.51
CA ASN A 82 -10.21 9.28 -6.90
C ASN A 82 -10.80 7.89 -7.15
N ASN A 83 -12.10 7.78 -7.02
CA ASN A 83 -12.77 6.47 -7.12
C ASN A 83 -13.29 6.14 -8.52
N SER A 84 -12.89 6.89 -9.52
CA SER A 84 -13.41 6.72 -10.86
C SER A 84 -12.82 5.50 -11.57
N VAL A 85 -13.60 4.93 -12.47
CA VAL A 85 -13.16 3.81 -13.32
C VAL A 85 -11.95 4.22 -14.15
N GLU A 86 -11.93 5.47 -14.61
CA GLU A 86 -10.85 5.98 -15.46
C GLU A 86 -9.52 6.01 -14.73
N ASP A 87 -9.52 6.43 -13.46
CA ASP A 87 -8.29 6.45 -12.66
C ASP A 87 -7.72 5.03 -12.51
N ILE A 88 -8.59 4.06 -12.25
CA ILE A 88 -8.18 2.67 -12.11
C ILE A 88 -7.71 2.09 -13.45
N ARG A 89 -8.35 2.46 -14.55
CA ARG A 89 -7.91 2.00 -15.88
C ARG A 89 -6.52 2.52 -16.21
N ASN A 90 -6.23 3.75 -15.86
CA ASN A 90 -4.89 4.32 -16.06
C ASN A 90 -3.84 3.52 -15.31
N ILE A 91 -4.15 3.08 -14.09
CA ILE A 91 -3.26 2.24 -13.31
C ILE A 91 -3.11 0.87 -13.98
N THR A 92 -4.21 0.22 -14.35
CA THR A 92 -4.17 -1.13 -14.91
C THR A 92 -3.43 -1.18 -16.25
N ASP A 93 -3.50 -0.10 -17.03
CA ASP A 93 -2.76 -0.03 -18.29
C ASP A 93 -1.24 0.01 -18.08
N GLN A 94 -0.79 0.51 -16.94
CA GLN A 94 0.63 0.64 -16.63
C GLN A 94 1.20 -0.57 -15.89
N ILE A 95 0.35 -1.39 -15.31
CA ILE A 95 0.79 -2.47 -14.42
C ILE A 95 1.72 -3.46 -15.11
N ARG A 96 1.46 -3.78 -16.38
CA ARG A 96 2.24 -4.77 -17.10
C ARG A 96 3.58 -4.27 -17.60
N ILE A 97 3.81 -2.97 -17.54
CA ILE A 97 5.07 -2.36 -17.98
C ILE A 97 6.08 -2.50 -16.84
N PRO A 98 7.22 -3.18 -17.06
CA PRO A 98 8.22 -3.32 -16.01
C PRO A 98 8.80 -1.98 -15.59
N PRO A 99 9.32 -1.88 -14.35
CA PRO A 99 9.94 -0.63 -13.90
C PRO A 99 11.22 -0.35 -14.68
N GLN A 100 11.51 0.93 -14.88
CA GLN A 100 12.73 1.35 -15.56
C GLN A 100 13.96 1.14 -14.66
N SER A 101 13.76 1.23 -13.38
CA SER A 101 14.80 1.02 -12.38
C SER A 101 14.16 0.42 -11.15
N GLY A 102 14.98 -0.24 -10.31
CA GLY A 102 14.45 -0.94 -9.17
C GLY A 102 13.80 -2.26 -9.57
N ARG A 103 13.28 -2.97 -8.59
CA ARG A 103 12.73 -4.31 -8.80
C ARG A 103 11.22 -4.32 -8.94
N PHE A 104 10.53 -3.48 -8.18
CA PHE A 104 9.08 -3.54 -8.06
C PHE A 104 8.42 -2.23 -8.43
N LYS A 105 7.24 -2.35 -9.05
CA LYS A 105 6.26 -1.27 -9.13
C LYS A 105 5.27 -1.50 -8.00
N VAL A 106 5.09 -0.50 -7.15
CA VAL A 106 4.23 -0.62 -5.98
C VAL A 106 3.02 0.30 -6.15
N TYR A 107 1.84 -0.28 -6.04
CA TYR A 107 0.58 0.45 -6.13
C TYR A 107 -0.07 0.49 -4.75
N ILE A 108 -0.14 1.68 -4.19
CA ILE A 108 -0.75 1.90 -2.88
C ILE A 108 -2.14 2.49 -3.11
N ILE A 109 -3.17 1.79 -2.68
CA ILE A 109 -4.56 2.25 -2.82
C ILE A 109 -5.14 2.42 -1.43
N ASP A 110 -5.30 3.67 -1.03
CA ASP A 110 -5.86 4.00 0.28
C ASP A 110 -7.37 4.04 0.21
N GLU A 111 -8.01 3.64 1.31
CA GLU A 111 -9.47 3.57 1.42
C GLU A 111 -10.09 2.78 0.28
N VAL A 112 -9.51 1.61 0.02
CA VAL A 112 -9.88 0.77 -1.14
C VAL A 112 -11.36 0.40 -1.16
N HIS A 113 -12.02 0.36 0.01
CA HIS A 113 -13.46 0.06 0.09
C HIS A 113 -14.32 1.15 -0.55
N MET A 114 -13.76 2.31 -0.85
CA MET A 114 -14.47 3.43 -1.48
C MET A 114 -14.51 3.34 -3.00
N LEU A 115 -13.81 2.39 -3.60
CA LEU A 115 -13.88 2.22 -5.06
C LEU A 115 -15.30 1.85 -5.49
N SER A 116 -15.73 2.41 -6.63
CA SER A 116 -16.99 2.00 -7.21
C SER A 116 -16.92 0.53 -7.63
N ASN A 117 -18.07 -0.13 -7.75
CA ASN A 117 -18.11 -1.52 -8.19
C ASN A 117 -17.42 -1.71 -9.53
N GLN A 118 -17.59 -0.78 -10.42
CA GLN A 118 -17.01 -0.84 -11.76
C GLN A 118 -15.49 -0.68 -11.71
N ALA A 119 -14.99 0.27 -10.92
CA ALA A 119 -13.56 0.46 -10.71
C ALA A 119 -12.96 -0.76 -10.04
N PHE A 120 -13.65 -1.31 -9.05
CA PHE A 120 -13.23 -2.48 -8.32
C PHE A 120 -13.06 -3.68 -9.25
N ASN A 121 -14.05 -3.93 -10.11
CA ASN A 121 -13.97 -5.05 -11.06
C ASN A 121 -12.82 -4.90 -12.04
N ALA A 122 -12.55 -3.68 -12.48
CA ALA A 122 -11.41 -3.42 -13.36
C ALA A 122 -10.09 -3.73 -12.68
N PHE A 123 -9.99 -3.42 -11.39
CA PHE A 123 -8.79 -3.65 -10.59
C PHE A 123 -8.62 -5.12 -10.21
N LEU A 124 -9.73 -5.81 -9.92
CA LEU A 124 -9.72 -7.19 -9.43
C LEU A 124 -8.95 -8.13 -10.35
N LYS A 125 -9.09 -7.95 -11.64
CA LYS A 125 -8.41 -8.79 -12.62
C LYS A 125 -6.90 -8.71 -12.48
N SER A 126 -6.37 -7.50 -12.28
CA SER A 126 -4.93 -7.31 -12.07
C SER A 126 -4.47 -7.91 -10.74
N LEU A 127 -5.32 -7.86 -9.74
CA LEU A 127 -5.01 -8.42 -8.42
C LEU A 127 -4.98 -9.95 -8.45
N GLU A 128 -5.79 -10.56 -9.29
CA GLU A 128 -5.84 -12.02 -9.41
C GLU A 128 -4.59 -12.61 -10.06
N GLU A 129 -4.05 -11.91 -11.05
CA GLU A 129 -2.86 -12.36 -11.79
C GLU A 129 -1.86 -11.22 -11.91
N PRO A 130 -1.23 -10.79 -10.81
CA PRO A 130 -0.28 -9.70 -10.87
C PRO A 130 1.02 -10.12 -11.55
N PRO A 131 1.61 -9.25 -12.38
CA PRO A 131 2.96 -9.51 -12.90
C PRO A 131 3.97 -9.63 -11.75
N GLU A 132 5.06 -10.34 -11.97
CA GLU A 132 6.07 -10.58 -10.93
C GLU A 132 6.66 -9.29 -10.35
N HIS A 133 6.72 -8.25 -11.13
CA HIS A 133 7.31 -6.97 -10.70
C HIS A 133 6.35 -6.08 -9.92
N VAL A 134 5.12 -6.52 -9.65
CA VAL A 134 4.09 -5.67 -9.06
C VAL A 134 3.78 -6.09 -7.64
N VAL A 135 3.67 -5.10 -6.76
CA VAL A 135 3.19 -5.29 -5.39
C VAL A 135 2.04 -4.31 -5.16
N PHE A 136 0.90 -4.84 -4.71
CA PHE A 136 -0.25 -4.04 -4.33
C PHE A 136 -0.30 -3.91 -2.82
N ILE A 137 -0.42 -2.67 -2.33
CA ILE A 137 -0.64 -2.42 -0.91
C ILE A 137 -1.95 -1.68 -0.78
N LEU A 138 -2.96 -2.37 -0.32
CA LEU A 138 -4.30 -1.83 -0.15
C LEU A 138 -4.50 -1.46 1.31
N ALA A 139 -5.17 -0.36 1.57
CA ALA A 139 -5.47 0.07 2.94
C ALA A 139 -6.95 0.36 3.09
N THR A 140 -7.51 0.03 4.25
CA THR A 140 -8.91 0.28 4.53
C THR A 140 -9.14 0.51 6.02
N THR A 141 -10.06 1.43 6.33
CA THR A 141 -10.61 1.59 7.68
C THR A 141 -11.82 0.67 7.90
N GLU A 142 -12.30 -0.01 6.85
CA GLU A 142 -13.55 -0.77 6.86
C GLU A 142 -13.33 -2.16 6.29
N LYS A 143 -12.63 -3.01 7.02
CA LYS A 143 -12.34 -4.38 6.58
C LYS A 143 -13.59 -5.16 6.20
N ASN A 144 -14.67 -4.94 6.93
CA ASN A 144 -15.94 -5.63 6.69
C ASN A 144 -16.61 -5.25 5.38
N LYS A 145 -16.15 -4.17 4.73
CA LYS A 145 -16.68 -3.76 3.43
C LYS A 145 -15.86 -4.31 2.26
N ILE A 146 -14.78 -5.01 2.55
CA ILE A 146 -13.94 -5.59 1.51
C ILE A 146 -14.54 -6.92 1.07
N LEU A 147 -14.65 -7.11 -0.25
CA LEU A 147 -15.20 -8.34 -0.81
C LEU A 147 -14.35 -9.56 -0.43
N PRO A 148 -14.99 -10.70 -0.15
CA PRO A 148 -14.25 -11.94 0.18
C PRO A 148 -13.23 -12.33 -0.88
N THR A 149 -13.50 -12.04 -2.16
CA THR A 149 -12.55 -12.33 -3.24
C THR A 149 -11.25 -11.56 -3.09
N ILE A 150 -11.30 -10.35 -2.54
CA ILE A 150 -10.10 -9.54 -2.28
C ILE A 150 -9.41 -10.08 -1.03
N LEU A 151 -10.17 -10.35 0.04
CA LEU A 151 -9.59 -10.83 1.28
C LEU A 151 -8.82 -12.13 1.07
N SER A 152 -9.31 -13.01 0.22
CA SER A 152 -8.66 -14.29 -0.06
C SER A 152 -7.38 -14.15 -0.89
N ARG A 153 -7.20 -13.03 -1.57
CA ARG A 153 -6.03 -12.78 -2.43
C ARG A 153 -4.92 -12.01 -1.73
N CYS A 154 -5.21 -11.44 -0.56
CA CYS A 154 -4.27 -10.56 0.12
C CYS A 154 -3.73 -11.19 1.39
N GLN A 155 -2.50 -10.86 1.72
CA GLN A 155 -1.99 -11.05 3.07
C GLN A 155 -2.54 -9.91 3.91
N ILE A 156 -3.25 -10.25 4.98
CA ILE A 156 -3.96 -9.26 5.80
C ILE A 156 -3.13 -8.89 7.02
N TYR A 157 -3.01 -7.57 7.25
CA TYR A 157 -2.31 -7.02 8.41
C TYR A 157 -3.26 -6.10 9.16
N ASP A 158 -3.56 -6.45 10.41
CA ASP A 158 -4.49 -5.70 11.25
C ASP A 158 -3.70 -4.73 12.14
N PHE A 159 -3.77 -3.45 11.79
CA PHE A 159 -3.13 -2.39 12.57
C PHE A 159 -3.99 -2.06 13.78
N LYS A 160 -3.33 -1.78 14.88
CA LYS A 160 -3.98 -1.53 16.15
C LYS A 160 -3.90 -0.06 16.51
N LYS A 161 -4.97 0.42 17.15
CA LYS A 161 -4.93 1.74 17.75
C LYS A 161 -3.98 1.70 18.95
N VAL A 162 -3.14 2.71 19.07
CA VAL A 162 -2.18 2.84 20.15
C VAL A 162 -2.67 3.92 21.09
N ASP A 163 -2.75 3.59 22.38
CA ASP A 163 -3.15 4.53 23.43
C ASP A 163 -1.97 5.36 23.93
#